data_0e707c45417e61af28710634a30c46f7
#
_entry.id   0e707c45417e61af28710634a30c46f7
#
_cell.length_a   1.000
_cell.length_b   1.000
_cell.length_c   1.000
_cell.angle_alpha   90.00
_cell.angle_beta   90.00
_cell.angle_gamma   90.00
#
_symmetry.space_group_name_H-M   'P 1'
#
loop_
_entity.id
_entity.type
_entity.pdbx_description
1 polymer ?
#
loop_
_entity_poly.entity_id
_entity_poly.type
_entity_poly.pdbx_seq_one_letter_code
_entity_poly.pdbx_strand_id
1 'polypeptide(L)'
;MCIRDSNTFEARGYSAWDPSSPAFIVGDTLCIPTIFIAYTGESLDYKAPLLKALEAVNKAAVDVCHYFNPDVKKVYAYLGWEQEYFLVDEGLYAARPDLLMTGRTLMGHESSKNQQLEDHYFGAIPTRVMEFMKDLEVEALKLGIPVKTRHNEVAPNQFELAPIFEECNLAND
;
A
#
# COMPACT_ATOMS: atom_id res chain seq x y z
N MET A 1 -8.03 14.89 -4.31
CA MET A 1 -8.35 15.84 -3.22
C MET A 1 -9.66 16.54 -3.59
N CYS A 2 -10.74 16.28 -2.87
CA CYS A 2 -11.95 17.10 -3.02
C CYS A 2 -11.73 18.42 -2.31
N ILE A 3 -11.63 19.48 -3.04
CA ILE A 3 -11.65 20.82 -2.46
C ILE A 3 -13.08 21.08 -2.00
N ARG A 4 -13.29 21.08 -0.70
CA ARG A 4 -14.52 21.61 -0.11
C ARG A 4 -14.28 23.06 0.18
N ASP A 5 -15.06 23.93 -0.42
CA ASP A 5 -15.02 25.37 -0.25
C ASP A 5 -15.98 25.88 0.85
N SER A 6 -16.32 25.04 1.79
CA SER A 6 -17.09 25.41 2.97
C SER A 6 -16.16 25.72 4.15
N ASN A 7 -15.84 26.97 4.34
CA ASN A 7 -14.76 27.44 5.20
C ASN A 7 -15.20 28.32 6.34
N THR A 8 -16.22 27.90 7.02
CA THR A 8 -16.70 28.55 8.23
C THR A 8 -15.93 28.15 9.50
N PHE A 9 -14.86 27.36 9.40
CA PHE A 9 -14.06 26.93 10.55
C PHE A 9 -12.62 27.36 10.39
N GLU A 10 -11.94 27.63 11.50
CA GLU A 10 -10.49 27.82 11.52
C GLU A 10 -9.78 26.62 10.91
N ALA A 11 -8.73 26.89 10.15
CA ALA A 11 -7.89 25.83 9.61
C ALA A 11 -7.23 25.07 10.74
N ARG A 12 -7.60 23.79 10.90
CA ARG A 12 -7.06 22.91 11.94
C ARG A 12 -5.88 22.08 11.43
N GLY A 13 -5.54 22.20 10.18
CA GLY A 13 -4.45 21.49 9.54
C GLY A 13 -4.16 22.01 8.15
N TYR A 14 -3.07 21.50 7.61
CA TYR A 14 -2.57 21.85 6.29
C TYR A 14 -2.39 20.58 5.46
N SER A 15 -2.64 20.69 4.16
CA SER A 15 -2.18 19.70 3.19
C SER A 15 -1.01 20.29 2.41
N ALA A 16 0.03 19.50 2.21
CA ALA A 16 1.17 19.88 1.37
C ALA A 16 1.40 18.82 0.30
N TRP A 17 1.67 19.24 -0.92
CA TRP A 17 2.04 18.33 -1.98
C TRP A 17 3.38 17.66 -1.67
N ASP A 18 3.47 16.37 -1.95
CA ASP A 18 4.73 15.64 -1.94
C ASP A 18 5.32 15.61 -3.37
N PRO A 19 6.31 16.46 -3.68
CA PRO A 19 6.91 16.51 -5.01
C PRO A 19 7.81 15.28 -5.32
N SER A 20 8.09 14.44 -4.35
CA SER A 20 8.87 13.22 -4.55
C SER A 20 8.04 12.04 -5.06
N SER A 21 6.71 12.18 -5.07
CA SER A 21 5.78 11.20 -5.62
C SER A 21 5.10 11.73 -6.88
N PRO A 22 4.98 10.92 -7.95
CA PRO A 22 4.33 11.35 -9.17
C PRO A 22 2.81 11.53 -8.98
N ALA A 23 2.26 12.55 -9.61
CA ALA A 23 0.81 12.64 -9.78
C ALA A 23 0.34 11.57 -10.77
N PHE A 24 -0.86 11.03 -10.56
CA PHE A 24 -1.42 9.97 -11.41
C PHE A 24 -2.91 10.20 -11.68
N ILE A 25 -3.47 9.43 -12.62
CA ILE A 25 -4.87 9.54 -13.02
C ILE A 25 -5.59 8.23 -12.74
N VAL A 26 -6.73 8.33 -12.06
CA VAL A 26 -7.67 7.22 -11.85
C VAL A 26 -9.01 7.60 -12.47
N GLY A 27 -9.39 6.94 -13.55
CA GLY A 27 -10.54 7.34 -14.35
C GLY A 27 -10.36 8.78 -14.87
N ASP A 28 -11.26 9.66 -14.50
CA ASP A 28 -11.22 11.09 -14.88
C ASP A 28 -10.66 12.00 -13.77
N THR A 29 -10.06 11.41 -12.73
CA THR A 29 -9.61 12.14 -11.55
C THR A 29 -8.08 12.21 -11.53
N LEU A 30 -7.55 13.43 -11.45
CA LEU A 30 -6.14 13.68 -11.16
C LEU A 30 -5.89 13.53 -9.67
N CYS A 31 -5.02 12.59 -9.31
CA CYS A 31 -4.57 12.35 -7.95
C CYS A 31 -3.18 12.95 -7.73
N ILE A 32 -3.06 13.77 -6.70
CA ILE A 32 -1.79 14.40 -6.32
C ILE A 32 -1.42 13.91 -4.92
N PRO A 33 -0.28 13.20 -4.76
CA PRO A 33 0.19 12.77 -3.45
C PRO A 33 0.38 13.95 -2.50
N THR A 34 -0.22 13.89 -1.32
CA THR A 34 -0.19 14.95 -0.32
C THR A 34 -0.01 14.39 1.07
N ILE A 35 0.62 15.19 1.93
CA ILE A 35 0.69 14.94 3.37
C ILE A 35 -0.27 15.88 4.11
N PHE A 36 -0.71 15.44 5.28
CA PHE A 36 -1.60 16.19 6.16
C PHE A 36 -0.91 16.47 7.49
N ILE A 37 -0.87 17.75 7.86
CA ILE A 37 -0.19 18.21 9.08
C ILE A 37 -1.17 19.04 9.90
N ALA A 38 -1.25 18.76 11.20
CA ALA A 38 -2.04 19.55 12.13
C ALA A 38 -1.48 20.97 12.26
N TYR A 39 -2.29 21.90 12.72
CA TYR A 39 -1.86 23.28 13.01
C TYR A 39 -0.66 23.36 13.96
N THR A 40 -0.57 22.41 14.90
CA THR A 40 0.52 22.25 15.87
C THR A 40 1.79 21.65 15.29
N GLY A 41 1.77 21.19 14.03
CA GLY A 41 2.90 20.55 13.36
C GLY A 41 2.94 19.02 13.48
N GLU A 42 1.96 18.41 14.13
CA GLU A 42 1.83 16.95 14.22
C GLU A 42 1.38 16.36 12.89
N SER A 43 1.88 15.19 12.57
CA SER A 43 1.42 14.44 11.40
C SER A 43 0.01 13.90 11.63
N LEU A 44 -0.86 14.08 10.64
CA LEU A 44 -2.21 13.52 10.63
C LEU A 44 -2.32 12.27 9.71
N ASP A 45 -1.23 11.89 9.09
CA ASP A 45 -1.13 10.72 8.21
C ASP A 45 0.15 9.90 8.51
N TYR A 46 0.34 8.84 7.76
CA TYR A 46 1.53 7.99 7.88
C TYR A 46 2.65 8.40 6.92
N LYS A 47 2.34 9.13 5.85
CA LYS A 47 3.33 9.53 4.85
C LYS A 47 4.30 10.59 5.38
N ALA A 48 3.85 11.56 6.15
CA ALA A 48 4.73 12.58 6.73
C ALA A 48 5.81 11.99 7.66
N PRO A 49 5.50 11.02 8.55
CA PRO A 49 6.53 10.29 9.29
C PRO A 49 7.49 9.51 8.39
N LEU A 50 7.01 8.87 7.33
CA LEU A 50 7.85 8.17 6.37
C LEU A 50 8.87 9.11 5.72
N LEU A 51 8.43 10.25 5.20
CA LEU A 51 9.32 11.24 4.58
C LEU A 51 10.38 11.74 5.55
N LYS A 52 10.01 12.00 6.80
CA LYS A 52 10.97 12.36 7.85
C LYS A 52 11.98 11.26 8.16
N ALA A 53 11.52 10.00 8.21
CA ALA A 53 12.40 8.86 8.42
C ALA A 53 13.38 8.68 7.26
N LEU A 54 12.93 8.84 6.02
CA LEU A 54 13.77 8.78 4.82
C LEU A 54 14.86 9.86 4.84
N GLU A 55 14.51 11.09 5.21
CA GLU A 55 15.49 12.17 5.34
C GLU A 55 16.53 11.89 6.44
N ALA A 56 16.07 11.39 7.58
CA ALA A 56 16.97 11.03 8.69
C ALA A 56 17.94 9.89 8.31
N VAL A 57 17.42 8.84 7.63
CA VAL A 57 18.24 7.73 7.15
C VAL A 57 19.22 8.20 6.08
N ASN A 58 18.78 9.01 5.11
CA ASN A 58 19.63 9.57 4.09
C ASN A 58 20.81 10.32 4.72
N LYS A 59 20.55 11.22 5.67
CA LYS A 59 21.59 12.00 6.35
C LYS A 59 22.59 11.10 7.08
N ALA A 60 22.12 10.18 7.91
CA ALA A 60 22.99 9.29 8.66
C ALA A 60 23.81 8.37 7.74
N ALA A 61 23.20 7.87 6.66
CA ALA A 61 23.90 6.99 5.72
C ALA A 61 24.96 7.74 4.90
N VAL A 62 24.69 8.98 4.50
CA VAL A 62 25.68 9.84 3.81
C VAL A 62 26.88 10.09 4.72
N ASP A 63 26.65 10.39 6.00
CA ASP A 63 27.73 10.59 6.97
C ASP A 63 28.63 9.34 7.08
N VAL A 64 28.05 8.15 7.09
CA VAL A 64 28.80 6.88 7.09
C VAL A 64 29.54 6.67 5.75
N CYS A 65 28.88 6.92 4.63
CA CYS A 65 29.49 6.76 3.31
C CYS A 65 30.70 7.66 3.11
N HIS A 66 30.73 8.84 3.74
CA HIS A 66 31.85 9.77 3.63
C HIS A 66 33.17 9.21 4.19
N TYR A 67 33.14 8.20 5.06
CA TYR A 67 34.36 7.49 5.49
C TYR A 67 35.01 6.69 4.34
N PHE A 68 34.24 6.39 3.29
CA PHE A 68 34.71 5.58 2.16
C PHE A 68 34.78 6.39 0.85
N ASN A 69 33.82 7.28 0.65
CA ASN A 69 33.73 8.13 -0.53
C ASN A 69 33.09 9.48 -0.17
N PRO A 70 33.87 10.57 -0.12
CA PRO A 70 33.38 11.91 0.25
C PRO A 70 32.44 12.53 -0.80
N ASP A 71 32.36 11.96 -2.02
CA ASP A 71 31.53 12.49 -3.09
C ASP A 71 30.06 12.03 -3.03
N VAL A 72 29.73 11.12 -2.13
CA VAL A 72 28.35 10.66 -1.93
C VAL A 72 27.49 11.79 -1.39
N LYS A 73 26.43 12.15 -2.14
CA LYS A 73 25.54 13.24 -1.77
C LYS A 73 24.17 12.78 -1.27
N LYS A 74 23.77 11.58 -1.63
CA LYS A 74 22.48 11.02 -1.26
C LYS A 74 22.51 9.51 -1.20
N VAL A 75 21.76 8.95 -0.26
CA VAL A 75 21.52 7.53 -0.10
C VAL A 75 20.01 7.29 -0.13
N TYR A 76 19.57 6.33 -0.93
CA TYR A 76 18.17 5.97 -1.07
C TYR A 76 17.88 4.68 -0.32
N ALA A 77 16.79 4.65 0.42
CA ALA A 77 16.22 3.42 0.95
C ALA A 77 15.30 2.80 -0.11
N TYR A 78 15.44 1.51 -0.33
CA TYR A 78 14.57 0.74 -1.22
C TYR A 78 13.69 -0.20 -0.41
N LEU A 79 12.49 -0.44 -0.90
CA LEU A 79 11.48 -1.28 -0.26
C LEU A 79 10.83 -2.20 -1.30
N GLY A 80 10.65 -3.45 -0.92
CA GLY A 80 9.79 -4.39 -1.65
C GLY A 80 8.57 -4.71 -0.79
N TRP A 81 7.41 -4.28 -1.23
CA TRP A 81 6.14 -4.62 -0.59
C TRP A 81 5.70 -6.03 -0.94
N GLU A 82 5.09 -6.69 0.02
CA GLU A 82 4.32 -7.92 -0.16
C GLU A 82 2.89 -7.63 0.28
N GLN A 83 1.97 -7.57 -0.66
CA GLN A 83 0.57 -7.32 -0.35
C GLN A 83 -0.17 -8.63 -0.27
N GLU A 84 -0.50 -9.06 0.94
CA GLU A 84 -1.31 -10.24 1.21
C GLU A 84 -2.79 -9.88 1.24
N TYR A 85 -3.63 -10.74 0.67
CA TYR A 85 -5.06 -10.51 0.58
C TYR A 85 -5.86 -11.81 0.56
N PHE A 86 -7.11 -11.72 0.99
CA PHE A 86 -8.09 -12.79 0.87
C PHE A 86 -9.07 -12.45 -0.27
N LEU A 87 -9.36 -13.42 -1.13
CA LEU A 87 -10.42 -13.28 -2.12
C LEU A 87 -11.73 -13.85 -1.56
N VAL A 88 -12.79 -13.06 -1.70
CA VAL A 88 -14.14 -13.43 -1.28
C VAL A 88 -15.05 -13.33 -2.49
N ASP A 89 -15.86 -14.37 -2.72
CA ASP A 89 -16.88 -14.34 -3.75
C ASP A 89 -17.92 -13.28 -3.44
N GLU A 90 -18.19 -12.39 -4.40
CA GLU A 90 -19.10 -11.25 -4.20
C GLU A 90 -20.53 -11.70 -3.87
N GLY A 91 -21.01 -12.76 -4.51
CA GLY A 91 -22.34 -13.31 -4.22
C GLY A 91 -22.43 -13.88 -2.80
N LEU A 92 -21.40 -14.57 -2.36
CA LEU A 92 -21.32 -15.07 -0.97
C LEU A 92 -21.16 -13.95 0.04
N TYR A 93 -20.39 -12.91 -0.30
CA TYR A 93 -20.28 -11.71 0.52
C TYR A 93 -21.66 -11.04 0.71
N ALA A 94 -22.37 -10.82 -0.39
CA ALA A 94 -23.69 -10.19 -0.36
C ALA A 94 -24.75 -11.02 0.38
N ALA A 95 -24.59 -12.34 0.45
CA ALA A 95 -25.46 -13.24 1.20
C ALA A 95 -25.22 -13.23 2.71
N ARG A 96 -24.15 -12.59 3.17
CA ARG A 96 -23.75 -12.51 4.58
C ARG A 96 -24.05 -11.12 5.14
N PRO A 97 -25.09 -10.98 6.01
CA PRO A 97 -25.48 -9.68 6.57
C PRO A 97 -24.36 -9.00 7.36
N ASP A 98 -23.59 -9.77 8.09
CA ASP A 98 -22.46 -9.26 8.87
C ASP A 98 -21.36 -8.66 7.98
N LEU A 99 -20.99 -9.35 6.90
CA LEU A 99 -20.01 -8.85 5.94
C LEU A 99 -20.51 -7.62 5.19
N LEU A 100 -21.77 -7.68 4.72
CA LEU A 100 -22.40 -6.59 3.97
C LEU A 100 -22.54 -5.30 4.78
N MET A 101 -22.93 -5.42 6.05
CA MET A 101 -23.23 -4.26 6.90
C MET A 101 -22.00 -3.72 7.63
N THR A 102 -21.01 -4.53 7.93
CA THR A 102 -19.88 -4.15 8.79
C THR A 102 -18.51 -4.34 8.15
N GLY A 103 -18.43 -5.02 7.01
CA GLY A 103 -17.17 -5.35 6.35
C GLY A 103 -16.32 -6.40 7.08
N ARG A 104 -16.86 -7.05 8.10
CA ARG A 104 -16.14 -8.06 8.89
C ARG A 104 -17.05 -9.18 9.36
N THR A 105 -16.48 -10.32 9.71
CA THR A 105 -17.20 -11.45 10.27
C THR A 105 -17.64 -11.14 11.72
N LEU A 106 -18.94 -11.18 11.95
CA LEU A 106 -19.53 -11.07 13.30
C LEU A 106 -20.23 -12.36 13.74
N MET A 107 -20.72 -13.14 12.79
CA MET A 107 -21.49 -14.36 13.02
C MET A 107 -20.71 -15.57 12.48
N GLY A 108 -20.81 -16.65 13.22
CA GLY A 108 -20.17 -17.90 12.85
C GLY A 108 -18.83 -18.11 13.51
N HIS A 109 -18.16 -19.16 13.11
CA HIS A 109 -16.84 -19.55 13.58
C HIS A 109 -15.76 -18.72 12.91
N GLU A 110 -14.62 -18.57 13.57
CA GLU A 110 -13.42 -18.10 12.90
C GLU A 110 -13.16 -18.97 11.66
N SER A 111 -12.71 -18.32 10.59
CA SER A 111 -12.38 -19.08 9.39
C SER A 111 -11.29 -20.09 9.71
N SER A 112 -11.22 -21.17 8.92
CA SER A 112 -10.18 -22.17 8.96
C SER A 112 -8.78 -21.62 8.60
N LYS A 113 -8.48 -20.45 9.09
CA LYS A 113 -7.21 -19.74 8.87
C LYS A 113 -6.04 -20.33 9.63
N ASN A 114 -6.29 -21.37 10.43
CA ASN A 114 -5.19 -22.06 11.07
C ASN A 114 -4.34 -22.68 9.98
N GLN A 115 -3.16 -22.13 9.86
CA GLN A 115 -2.13 -22.63 8.99
C GLN A 115 -1.78 -24.06 9.43
N GLN A 116 -2.13 -25.01 8.60
CA GLN A 116 -1.75 -26.40 8.79
C GLN A 116 -0.43 -26.61 8.05
N LEU A 117 0.67 -26.39 8.74
CA LEU A 117 2.00 -26.44 8.13
C LEU A 117 2.09 -25.41 6.96
N GLU A 118 2.58 -25.80 5.82
CA GLU A 118 2.75 -24.94 4.64
C GLU A 118 1.98 -25.46 3.42
N ASP A 119 0.97 -26.30 3.63
CA ASP A 119 0.27 -27.01 2.56
C ASP A 119 -0.39 -26.07 1.56
N HIS A 120 -0.98 -24.96 2.02
CA HIS A 120 -1.63 -23.98 1.15
C HIS A 120 -0.63 -23.14 0.39
N TYR A 121 0.51 -22.84 0.99
CA TYR A 121 1.58 -22.06 0.39
C TYR A 121 2.11 -22.70 -0.89
N PHE A 122 2.32 -24.01 -0.89
CA PHE A 122 2.82 -24.78 -2.03
C PHE A 122 1.72 -25.33 -2.93
N GLY A 123 0.46 -25.03 -2.65
CA GLY A 123 -0.67 -25.48 -3.43
C GLY A 123 -0.75 -24.84 -4.81
N ALA A 124 -1.55 -25.40 -5.70
CA ALA A 124 -1.87 -24.80 -6.98
C ALA A 124 -2.81 -23.59 -6.79
N ILE A 125 -2.56 -22.52 -7.51
CA ILE A 125 -3.46 -21.37 -7.54
C ILE A 125 -4.72 -21.77 -8.34
N PRO A 126 -5.93 -21.66 -7.76
CA PRO A 126 -7.17 -21.97 -8.48
C PRO A 126 -7.31 -21.11 -9.74
N THR A 127 -7.88 -21.67 -10.81
CA THR A 127 -8.01 -21.00 -12.11
C THR A 127 -8.70 -19.63 -11.97
N ARG A 128 -9.79 -19.56 -11.20
CA ARG A 128 -10.53 -18.32 -10.96
C ARG A 128 -9.67 -17.23 -10.31
N VAL A 129 -8.81 -17.63 -9.39
CA VAL A 129 -7.87 -16.72 -8.72
C VAL A 129 -6.77 -16.28 -9.68
N MET A 130 -6.26 -17.19 -10.50
CA MET A 130 -5.26 -16.87 -11.52
C MET A 130 -5.77 -15.85 -12.54
N GLU A 131 -7.04 -15.95 -12.93
CA GLU A 131 -7.69 -14.98 -13.82
C GLU A 131 -7.76 -13.59 -13.16
N PHE A 132 -8.18 -13.54 -11.91
CA PHE A 132 -8.16 -12.30 -11.12
C PHE A 132 -6.75 -11.68 -11.06
N MET A 133 -5.73 -12.50 -10.77
CA MET A 133 -4.35 -12.00 -10.68
C MET A 133 -3.82 -11.45 -12.00
N LYS A 134 -4.24 -12.02 -13.14
CA LYS A 134 -3.89 -11.49 -14.45
C LYS A 134 -4.50 -10.12 -14.70
N ASP A 135 -5.78 -9.99 -14.39
CA ASP A 135 -6.49 -8.73 -14.55
C ASP A 135 -5.92 -7.65 -13.62
N LEU A 136 -5.65 -8.01 -12.37
CA LEU A 136 -5.04 -7.13 -11.38
C LEU A 136 -3.67 -6.61 -11.85
N GLU A 137 -2.82 -7.47 -12.43
CA GLU A 137 -1.52 -7.06 -12.97
C GLU A 137 -1.67 -6.02 -14.08
N VAL A 138 -2.63 -6.21 -14.98
CA VAL A 138 -2.88 -5.26 -16.07
C VAL A 138 -3.38 -3.91 -15.54
N GLU A 139 -4.30 -3.92 -14.59
CA GLU A 139 -4.82 -2.68 -13.99
C GLU A 139 -3.76 -1.96 -13.15
N ALA A 140 -2.96 -2.70 -12.40
CA ALA A 140 -1.83 -2.15 -11.65
C ALA A 140 -0.79 -1.48 -12.58
N LEU A 141 -0.49 -2.14 -13.71
CA LEU A 141 0.46 -1.59 -14.69
C LEU A 141 -0.03 -0.27 -15.31
N LYS A 142 -1.33 -0.08 -15.50
CA LYS A 142 -1.90 1.19 -15.98
C LYS A 142 -1.66 2.35 -14.99
N LEU A 143 -1.48 2.03 -13.71
CA LEU A 143 -1.13 2.98 -12.66
C LEU A 143 0.39 3.10 -12.46
N GLY A 144 1.18 2.40 -13.26
CA GLY A 144 2.65 2.40 -13.12
C GLY A 144 3.17 1.45 -12.03
N ILE A 145 2.35 0.52 -11.53
CA ILE A 145 2.71 -0.44 -10.50
C ILE A 145 3.10 -1.77 -11.15
N PRO A 146 4.40 -2.11 -11.22
CA PRO A 146 4.87 -3.32 -11.90
C PRO A 146 4.76 -4.55 -10.97
N VAL A 147 3.58 -5.15 -10.90
CA VAL A 147 3.36 -6.40 -10.15
C VAL A 147 4.17 -7.53 -10.77
N LYS A 148 4.84 -8.31 -9.95
CA LYS A 148 5.72 -9.39 -10.40
C LYS A 148 5.30 -10.78 -9.94
N THR A 149 4.70 -10.92 -8.77
CA THR A 149 4.35 -12.20 -8.19
C THR A 149 2.88 -12.53 -8.29
N ARG A 150 2.59 -13.81 -8.52
CA ARG A 150 1.27 -14.44 -8.34
C ARG A 150 1.50 -15.62 -7.42
N HIS A 151 1.07 -15.49 -6.18
CA HIS A 151 1.49 -16.40 -5.14
C HIS A 151 0.35 -16.79 -4.21
N ASN A 152 0.38 -18.06 -3.73
CA ASN A 152 -0.43 -18.48 -2.60
C ASN A 152 0.26 -18.06 -1.31
N GLU A 153 -0.53 -17.68 -0.34
CA GLU A 153 -0.08 -17.52 1.04
C GLU A 153 -0.45 -18.72 1.91
N VAL A 154 0.01 -18.72 3.14
CA VAL A 154 -0.04 -19.89 4.02
C VAL A 154 -1.48 -20.25 4.40
N ALA A 155 -2.36 -19.25 4.58
CA ALA A 155 -3.74 -19.53 4.94
C ALA A 155 -4.60 -19.90 3.72
N PRO A 156 -5.62 -20.72 3.89
CA PRO A 156 -6.58 -21.03 2.82
C PRO A 156 -7.19 -19.75 2.25
N ASN A 157 -7.20 -19.65 0.92
CA ASN A 157 -7.74 -18.51 0.17
C ASN A 157 -7.03 -17.18 0.44
N GLN A 158 -5.84 -17.22 0.98
CA GLN A 158 -4.92 -16.10 1.09
C GLN A 158 -3.92 -16.14 -0.06
N PHE A 159 -3.71 -14.99 -0.67
CA PHE A 159 -2.84 -14.81 -1.82
C PHE A 159 -1.97 -13.59 -1.63
N GLU A 160 -0.93 -13.50 -2.43
CA GLU A 160 0.02 -12.40 -2.39
C GLU A 160 0.26 -11.83 -3.77
N LEU A 161 0.48 -10.54 -3.81
CA LEU A 161 1.15 -9.88 -4.91
C LEU A 161 2.35 -9.09 -4.39
N ALA A 162 3.41 -9.05 -5.17
CA ALA A 162 4.57 -8.22 -4.87
C ALA A 162 4.95 -7.41 -6.11
N PRO A 163 4.95 -6.08 -6.04
CA PRO A 163 5.55 -5.26 -7.07
C PRO A 163 7.08 -5.36 -7.06
N ILE A 164 7.73 -4.92 -8.10
CA ILE A 164 9.19 -4.77 -8.12
C ILE A 164 9.56 -3.75 -7.04
N PHE A 165 10.61 -4.04 -6.26
CA PHE A 165 11.10 -3.11 -5.24
C PHE A 165 11.54 -1.78 -5.86
N GLU A 166 11.27 -0.70 -5.16
CA GLU A 166 11.51 0.66 -5.62
C GLU A 166 11.98 1.55 -4.46
N GLU A 167 12.34 2.78 -4.73
CA GLU A 167 12.59 3.79 -3.70
C GLU A 167 11.40 3.83 -2.72
N CYS A 168 11.72 3.92 -1.44
CA CYS A 168 10.77 3.61 -0.35
C CYS A 168 9.51 4.48 -0.39
N ASN A 169 9.60 5.77 -0.72
CA ASN A 169 8.43 6.63 -0.82
C ASN A 169 7.56 6.26 -2.04
N LEU A 170 8.19 6.02 -3.17
CA LEU A 170 7.50 5.60 -4.39
C LEU A 170 6.85 4.21 -4.23
N ALA A 171 7.53 3.30 -3.54
CA ALA A 171 6.97 1.98 -3.26
C ALA A 171 5.78 2.02 -2.28
N ASN A 172 5.71 3.07 -1.44
CA ASN A 172 4.61 3.25 -0.49
C ASN A 172 3.32 3.79 -1.17
N ASP A 173 3.43 4.51 -2.26
CA ASP A 173 2.31 5.10 -3.00
C ASP A 173 1.59 4.11 -3.88
#